data_0ef189b1697edd3ab440dc1380c6e5dc
#
_entry.id   0ef189b1697edd3ab440dc1380c6e5dc
#
_cell.length_a   1.000
_cell.length_b   1.000
_cell.length_c   1.000
_cell.angle_alpha   90.00
_cell.angle_beta   90.00
_cell.angle_gamma   90.00
#
_symmetry.space_group_name_H-M   'P 1'
#
loop_
_entity.id
_entity.type
_entity.pdbx_description
1 polymer ?
#
loop_
_entity_poly.entity_id
_entity_poly.type
_entity_poly.pdbx_seq_one_letter_code
_entity_poly.pdbx_strand_id
1 'polypeptide(L)'
;MQALTSSSTAILVTWDPVPEIDRNGIITQYEVEFSQSTFNETSTSNLTTTNGSQLMVELEGLEENVEYSVRVRAYTSVGPGPFSAAVVSRTPEDGEWN
;
A
#
# COMPACT_ATOMS: atom_id res chain seq x y z
N MET A 1 -6.32 7.83 -0.76
CA MET A 1 -5.30 6.96 -0.14
C MET A 1 -4.14 7.79 0.37
N GLN A 2 -3.62 7.44 1.51
CA GLN A 2 -2.45 8.09 2.09
C GLN A 2 -1.42 7.04 2.47
N ALA A 3 -0.15 7.42 2.37
CA ALA A 3 0.95 6.58 2.79
C ALA A 3 1.90 7.45 3.59
N LEU A 4 1.87 7.29 4.91
CA LEU A 4 2.66 8.10 5.84
C LEU A 4 3.69 7.23 6.55
N THR A 5 4.90 7.71 6.69
CA THR A 5 5.93 6.95 7.42
C THR A 5 5.57 6.90 8.89
N SER A 6 5.59 5.71 9.47
CA SER A 6 5.34 5.50 10.89
C SER A 6 6.63 5.25 11.66
N SER A 7 7.69 4.88 10.95
CA SER A 7 9.04 4.76 11.52
C SER A 7 10.05 4.80 10.37
N SER A 8 11.33 4.66 10.67
CA SER A 8 12.36 4.64 9.62
C SER A 8 12.27 3.40 8.73
N THR A 9 11.52 2.38 9.16
CA THR A 9 11.40 1.12 8.41
C THR A 9 9.95 0.71 8.20
N ALA A 10 8.98 1.61 8.39
CA ALA A 10 7.58 1.29 8.23
C ALA A 10 6.78 2.45 7.64
N ILE A 11 5.77 2.12 6.87
CA ILE A 11 4.85 3.07 6.26
C ILE A 11 3.42 2.63 6.60
N LEU A 12 2.63 3.54 7.13
CA LEU A 12 1.21 3.30 7.37
C LEU A 12 0.43 3.73 6.12
N VAL A 13 -0.30 2.80 5.54
CA VAL A 13 -1.13 3.04 4.35
C VAL A 13 -2.59 3.02 4.78
N THR A 14 -3.33 4.04 4.39
CA THR A 14 -4.77 4.13 4.65
C THR A 14 -5.50 4.44 3.36
N TRP A 15 -6.72 3.97 3.24
CA TRP A 15 -7.55 4.22 2.05
C TRP A 15 -9.02 4.28 2.43
N ASP A 16 -9.82 4.81 1.51
CA ASP A 16 -11.26 4.85 1.67
C ASP A 16 -11.90 3.61 1.08
N PRO A 17 -13.07 3.20 1.58
CA PRO A 17 -13.76 2.05 0.97
C PRO A 17 -14.21 2.40 -0.45
N VAL A 18 -14.22 1.39 -1.33
CA VAL A 18 -14.73 1.56 -2.69
C VAL A 18 -16.24 1.78 -2.63
N PRO A 19 -16.78 2.83 -3.28
CA PRO A 19 -18.22 3.07 -3.31
C PRO A 19 -18.97 1.88 -3.93
N GLU A 20 -20.16 1.60 -3.41
CA GLU A 20 -20.95 0.47 -3.90
C GLU A 20 -21.25 0.52 -5.38
N ILE A 21 -21.45 1.70 -5.92
CA ILE A 21 -21.76 1.84 -7.34
C ILE A 21 -20.60 1.50 -8.25
N ASP A 22 -19.38 1.50 -7.72
CA ASP A 22 -18.17 1.25 -8.48
C ASP A 22 -17.61 -0.16 -8.30
N ARG A 23 -18.28 -1.00 -7.53
CA ARG A 23 -17.77 -2.34 -7.26
C ARG A 23 -18.73 -3.41 -7.77
N ASN A 24 -18.14 -4.52 -8.22
CA ASN A 24 -18.88 -5.68 -8.71
C ASN A 24 -19.02 -6.71 -7.59
N GLY A 25 -19.95 -6.47 -6.66
CA GLY A 25 -20.20 -7.39 -5.58
C GLY A 25 -19.59 -6.94 -4.26
N ILE A 26 -19.57 -7.84 -3.31
CA ILE A 26 -19.08 -7.57 -1.96
C ILE A 26 -17.56 -7.61 -1.96
N ILE A 27 -16.94 -6.61 -1.35
CA ILE A 27 -15.49 -6.59 -1.20
C ILE A 27 -15.09 -7.64 -0.18
N THR A 28 -14.26 -8.59 -0.61
CA THR A 28 -13.79 -9.68 0.25
C THR A 28 -12.44 -9.37 0.86
N GLN A 29 -11.61 -8.59 0.17
CA GLN A 29 -10.29 -8.21 0.69
C GLN A 29 -9.75 -7.03 -0.11
N TYR A 30 -8.72 -6.40 0.42
CA TYR A 30 -7.93 -5.41 -0.30
C TYR A 30 -6.53 -5.97 -0.49
N GLU A 31 -5.89 -5.59 -1.58
CA GLU A 31 -4.52 -5.98 -1.86
C GLU A 31 -3.68 -4.71 -1.99
N VAL A 32 -2.59 -4.64 -1.25
CA VAL A 32 -1.68 -3.51 -1.27
C VAL A 32 -0.38 -3.96 -1.92
N GLU A 33 0.00 -3.28 -2.99
CA GLU A 33 1.26 -3.53 -3.68
C GLU A 33 2.22 -2.40 -3.37
N PHE A 34 3.44 -2.74 -3.00
CA PHE A 34 4.46 -1.74 -2.73
C PHE A 34 5.81 -2.20 -3.24
N SER A 35 6.61 -1.24 -3.71
CA SER A 35 7.93 -1.51 -4.25
C SER A 35 8.80 -0.27 -4.08
N GLN A 36 10.12 -0.47 -4.10
CA GLN A 36 11.05 0.65 -4.05
C GLN A 36 11.01 1.40 -5.38
N SER A 37 10.89 2.71 -5.30
CA SER A 37 10.93 3.58 -6.48
C SER A 37 12.38 3.88 -6.83
N THR A 38 13.08 2.89 -7.38
CA THR A 38 14.47 3.06 -7.77
C THR A 38 14.59 2.85 -9.27
N PHE A 39 15.70 3.26 -9.84
CA PHE A 39 15.99 3.01 -11.25
C PHE A 39 16.48 1.57 -11.48
N ASN A 40 16.59 0.79 -10.43
CA ASN A 40 17.06 -0.58 -10.54
C ASN A 40 15.93 -1.48 -11.08
N GLU A 41 16.17 -2.06 -12.24
CA GLU A 41 15.19 -2.93 -12.89
C GLU A 41 14.92 -4.22 -12.12
N THR A 42 15.75 -4.54 -11.16
CA THR A 42 15.58 -5.77 -10.37
C THR A 42 14.69 -5.59 -9.16
N SER A 43 14.16 -4.37 -8.92
CA SER A 43 13.26 -4.17 -7.82
C SER A 43 11.98 -4.98 -8.04
N THR A 44 11.57 -5.74 -7.03
CA THR A 44 10.38 -6.56 -7.09
C THR A 44 9.29 -5.93 -6.25
N SER A 45 8.05 -6.05 -6.74
CA SER A 45 6.89 -5.61 -5.99
C SER A 45 6.57 -6.62 -4.91
N ASN A 46 6.12 -6.14 -3.78
CA ASN A 46 5.61 -6.97 -2.69
C ASN A 46 4.12 -6.74 -2.56
N LEU A 47 3.40 -7.78 -2.15
CA LEU A 47 1.96 -7.73 -1.99
C LEU A 47 1.59 -8.12 -0.57
N THR A 48 0.64 -7.42 -0.01
CA THR A 48 0.03 -7.82 1.25
C THR A 48 -1.48 -7.65 1.12
N THR A 49 -2.24 -8.47 1.84
CA THR A 49 -3.69 -8.44 1.76
C THR A 49 -4.29 -8.16 3.13
N THR A 50 -5.47 -7.55 3.11
CA THR A 50 -6.25 -7.28 4.31
C THR A 50 -7.66 -7.82 4.10
N ASN A 51 -8.44 -7.93 5.17
CA ASN A 51 -9.84 -8.32 5.00
C ASN A 51 -10.65 -7.15 4.41
N GLY A 52 -11.87 -7.43 3.98
CA GLY A 52 -12.71 -6.44 3.27
C GLY A 52 -13.21 -5.28 4.11
N SER A 53 -13.06 -5.34 5.42
CA SER A 53 -13.46 -4.25 6.29
C SER A 53 -12.27 -3.44 6.83
N GLN A 54 -11.05 -3.88 6.54
CA GLN A 54 -9.84 -3.19 6.99
C GLN A 54 -9.41 -2.17 5.95
N LEU A 55 -9.27 -0.92 6.38
CA LEU A 55 -8.94 0.22 5.51
C LEU A 55 -7.57 0.79 5.79
N MET A 56 -6.70 0.03 6.46
CA MET A 56 -5.35 0.46 6.74
C MET A 56 -4.45 -0.75 6.94
N VAL A 57 -3.17 -0.56 6.67
CA VAL A 57 -2.14 -1.56 6.92
C VAL A 57 -0.81 -0.85 7.16
N GLU A 58 -0.01 -1.39 8.06
CA GLU A 58 1.34 -0.90 8.27
C GLU A 58 2.31 -1.83 7.55
N LEU A 59 3.10 -1.27 6.63
CA LEU A 59 4.12 -2.00 5.90
C LEU A 59 5.42 -1.90 6.71
N GLU A 60 5.86 -3.03 7.24
CA GLU A 60 7.03 -3.10 8.11
C GLU A 60 8.21 -3.77 7.40
N GLY A 61 9.39 -3.69 8.00
CA GLY A 61 10.57 -4.32 7.45
C GLY A 61 11.10 -3.64 6.20
N LEU A 62 10.79 -2.36 6.03
CA LEU A 62 11.27 -1.58 4.90
C LEU A 62 12.68 -1.07 5.16
N GLU A 63 13.36 -0.65 4.09
CA GLU A 63 14.68 -0.05 4.22
C GLU A 63 14.56 1.43 4.59
N GLU A 64 15.54 1.93 5.30
CA GLU A 64 15.62 3.34 5.66
C GLU A 64 16.00 4.20 4.47
N ASN A 65 15.54 5.44 4.47
CA ASN A 65 15.91 6.45 3.45
C ASN A 65 15.67 5.94 2.04
N VAL A 66 14.54 5.28 1.82
CA VAL A 66 14.17 4.72 0.52
C VAL A 66 12.76 5.18 0.16
N GLU A 67 12.56 5.54 -1.09
CA GLU A 67 11.26 5.90 -1.61
C GLU A 67 10.50 4.65 -2.04
N TYR A 68 9.26 4.53 -1.59
CA TYR A 68 8.37 3.42 -1.94
C TYR A 68 7.17 3.94 -2.68
N SER A 69 6.75 3.19 -3.68
CA SER A 69 5.51 3.42 -4.41
C SER A 69 4.49 2.40 -3.93
N VAL A 70 3.30 2.87 -3.58
CA VAL A 70 2.24 2.04 -2.98
C VAL A 70 0.95 2.24 -3.76
N ARG A 71 0.24 1.16 -4.02
CA ARG A 71 -1.09 1.22 -4.61
C ARG A 71 -1.97 0.11 -4.04
N VAL A 72 -3.29 0.31 -4.11
CA VAL A 72 -4.27 -0.58 -3.49
C VAL A 72 -5.34 -0.95 -4.50
N ARG A 73 -5.82 -2.18 -4.44
CA ARG A 73 -7.02 -2.60 -5.17
C ARG A 73 -7.90 -3.45 -4.29
N ALA A 74 -9.19 -3.50 -4.66
CA ALA A 74 -10.16 -4.31 -3.97
C ALA A 74 -10.37 -5.63 -4.69
N TYR A 75 -10.63 -6.69 -3.93
CA TYR A 75 -11.08 -7.96 -4.47
C TYR A 75 -12.54 -8.16 -4.12
N THR A 76 -13.29 -8.71 -5.05
CA THR A 76 -14.67 -9.12 -4.83
C THR A 76 -14.79 -10.61 -5.14
N SER A 77 -15.98 -11.16 -5.02
CA SER A 77 -16.24 -12.56 -5.39
C SER A 77 -16.02 -12.80 -6.89
N VAL A 78 -16.01 -11.75 -7.70
CA VAL A 78 -15.78 -11.84 -9.14
C VAL A 78 -14.28 -11.84 -9.47
N GLY A 79 -13.47 -11.23 -8.62
CA GLY A 79 -12.02 -11.15 -8.83
C GLY A 79 -11.47 -9.78 -8.44
N PRO A 80 -10.20 -9.51 -8.80
CA PRO A 80 -9.58 -8.23 -8.45
C PRO A 80 -10.09 -7.09 -9.31
N GLY A 81 -10.22 -5.91 -8.70
CA GLY A 81 -10.49 -4.68 -9.40
C GLY A 81 -9.20 -3.99 -9.84
N PRO A 82 -9.31 -2.80 -10.44
CA PRO A 82 -8.13 -2.05 -10.85
C PRO A 82 -7.40 -1.46 -9.63
N PHE A 83 -6.09 -1.28 -9.76
CA PHE A 83 -5.31 -0.60 -8.74
C PHE A 83 -5.62 0.89 -8.72
N SER A 84 -5.51 1.48 -7.55
CA SER A 84 -5.53 2.94 -7.41
C SER A 84 -4.29 3.55 -8.07
N ALA A 85 -4.29 4.87 -8.22
CA ALA A 85 -3.09 5.59 -8.60
C ALA A 85 -2.04 5.36 -7.51
N ALA A 86 -0.77 5.27 -7.91
CA ALA A 86 0.31 5.05 -6.96
C ALA A 86 0.54 6.29 -6.11
N VAL A 87 0.82 6.07 -4.83
CA VAL A 87 1.23 7.11 -3.90
C VAL A 87 2.65 6.81 -3.46
N VAL A 88 3.49 7.82 -3.46
CA VAL A 88 4.90 7.66 -3.13
C VAL A 88 5.16 8.16 -1.71
N SER A 89 5.93 7.41 -0.95
CA SER A 89 6.34 7.79 0.41
C SER A 89 7.78 7.36 0.62
N ARG A 90 8.56 8.20 1.30
CA ARG A 90 9.96 7.94 1.56
C ARG A 90 10.19 7.73 3.04
N THR A 91 10.82 6.61 3.39
CA THR A 91 11.20 6.36 4.78
C THR A 91 12.36 7.28 5.15
N PRO A 92 12.38 7.79 6.39
CA PRO A 92 13.51 8.61 6.83
C PRO A 92 14.72 7.76 7.20
N GLU A 93 15.87 8.41 7.37
CA GLU A 93 17.03 7.74 7.92
C GLU A 93 16.80 7.44 9.40
N ASP A 94 17.42 6.36 9.87
CA ASP A 94 17.41 6.04 11.28
C ASP A 94 18.07 7.19 12.07
N GLY A 95 17.39 7.65 13.12
CA GLY A 95 17.85 8.79 13.90
C GLY A 95 17.21 10.12 13.54
N GLU A 96 16.49 10.19 12.42
CA GLU A 96 15.75 11.40 12.04
C GLU A 96 14.44 11.54 12.80
N TRP A 97 13.99 10.46 13.42
CA TRP A 97 12.77 10.44 14.21
C TRP A 97 13.06 10.93 15.62
N ASN A 98 12.49 12.05 15.99
CA ASN A 98 12.61 12.60 17.35
C ASN A 98 11.26 13.09 17.84
#